data_f1bfa53a38f0ab08ee97a18a15a127cd
#
_entry.id   f1bfa53a38f0ab08ee97a18a15a127cd
#
_cell.length_a   1.000
_cell.length_b   1.000
_cell.length_c   1.000
_cell.angle_alpha   90.00
_cell.angle_beta   90.00
_cell.angle_gamma   90.00
#
_symmetry.space_group_name_H-M   'P 1'
#
loop_
_entity.id
_entity.type
_entity.pdbx_description
1 polymer ?
#
loop_
_entity_poly.entity_id
_entity_poly.type
_entity_poly.pdbx_seq_one_letter_code
_entity_poly.pdbx_strand_id
1 'polypeptide(L)'
;MNVIPIEPKETYDWLLNMHYAKRIPQIMKAFGLYDGNKLIGVTTYGIPASPALCMGICGKEYSDIVLELNRLCLLNNDKNQSSFLVSNSIKQLPKPTIVVSYADTAQGHVGYVYQATNFLFTGTTKERTDMGGRDGKHSRHSKDPSIRVFRSAKHRYILFHGSKTDKKKFRKLLKYPILPYPKGNTNRYDVIHKPSTQIIMDF
;
A
#
# COMPACT_ATOMS: atom_id res chain seq x y z
N MET A 1 10.07 20.98 2.20
CA MET A 1 9.88 19.51 2.31
C MET A 1 10.76 18.79 1.29
N ASN A 2 11.40 17.68 1.69
CA ASN A 2 12.25 16.84 0.84
C ASN A 2 11.91 15.36 1.09
N VAL A 3 12.06 14.50 0.05
CA VAL A 3 11.85 13.05 0.14
C VAL A 3 13.16 12.36 -0.20
N ILE A 4 13.70 11.61 0.75
CA ILE A 4 14.96 10.89 0.61
C ILE A 4 14.81 9.42 0.99
N PRO A 5 15.63 8.51 0.42
CA PRO A 5 15.72 7.13 0.88
C PRO A 5 16.19 7.10 2.34
N ILE A 6 15.62 6.18 3.11
CA ILE A 6 16.00 5.92 4.50
C ILE A 6 16.15 4.41 4.72
N GLU A 7 16.83 4.03 5.80
CA GLU A 7 16.92 2.63 6.18
C GLU A 7 15.56 2.07 6.61
N PRO A 8 15.20 0.83 6.24
CA PRO A 8 13.92 0.23 6.62
C PRO A 8 13.61 0.31 8.11
N LYS A 9 14.60 0.15 8.98
CA LYS A 9 14.41 0.21 10.44
C LYS A 9 13.99 1.59 10.97
N GLU A 10 14.30 2.68 10.26
CA GLU A 10 13.83 4.01 10.63
C GLU A 10 12.32 4.17 10.50
N THR A 11 11.67 3.27 9.74
CA THR A 11 10.21 3.26 9.61
C THR A 11 9.48 2.47 10.70
N TYR A 12 10.19 1.64 11.48
CA TYR A 12 9.54 0.64 12.35
C TYR A 12 8.66 1.26 13.43
N ASP A 13 9.13 2.31 14.09
CA ASP A 13 8.32 3.02 15.10
C ASP A 13 7.04 3.60 14.47
N TRP A 14 7.14 4.22 13.31
CA TRP A 14 6.00 4.72 12.53
C TRP A 14 4.99 3.63 12.22
N LEU A 15 5.46 2.45 11.81
CA LEU A 15 4.59 1.36 11.38
C LEU A 15 3.94 0.62 12.53
N LEU A 16 4.62 0.52 13.67
CA LEU A 16 4.11 -0.18 14.84
C LEU A 16 3.21 0.70 15.71
N ASN A 17 3.53 1.98 15.86
CA ASN A 17 2.87 2.86 16.80
C ASN A 17 1.87 3.83 16.14
N MET A 18 2.15 4.30 14.92
CA MET A 18 1.33 5.34 14.29
C MET A 18 0.44 4.80 13.15
N HIS A 19 0.88 3.78 12.39
CA HIS A 19 0.09 3.23 11.30
C HIS A 19 -0.98 2.27 11.81
N TYR A 20 -2.22 2.36 11.28
CA TYR A 20 -3.37 1.56 11.71
C TYR A 20 -3.13 0.04 11.69
N ALA A 21 -2.31 -0.46 10.76
CA ALA A 21 -2.05 -1.90 10.64
C ALA A 21 -1.11 -2.44 11.71
N LYS A 22 -0.41 -1.59 12.47
CA LYS A 22 0.52 -1.91 13.57
C LYS A 22 1.40 -3.13 13.30
N ARG A 23 1.95 -3.19 12.09
CA ARG A 23 2.74 -4.33 11.62
C ARG A 23 3.77 -3.90 10.59
N ILE A 24 4.98 -4.43 10.71
CA ILE A 24 6.05 -4.26 9.73
C ILE A 24 5.81 -5.22 8.56
N PRO A 25 5.66 -4.73 7.31
CA PRO A 25 5.63 -5.57 6.11
C PRO A 25 7.05 -5.97 5.69
N GLN A 26 7.16 -6.78 4.62
CA GLN A 26 8.43 -6.89 3.92
C GLN A 26 8.76 -5.55 3.25
N ILE A 27 9.90 -4.97 3.58
CA ILE A 27 10.35 -3.67 3.06
C ILE A 27 11.58 -3.88 2.19
N MET A 28 11.50 -3.46 0.94
CA MET A 28 12.63 -3.41 0.00
C MET A 28 13.17 -2.00 -0.18
N LYS A 29 12.29 -1.01 -0.12
CA LYS A 29 12.63 0.42 -0.22
C LYS A 29 11.81 1.20 0.80
N ALA A 30 12.44 2.16 1.44
CA ALA A 30 11.81 3.08 2.37
C ALA A 30 12.22 4.51 2.04
N PHE A 31 11.29 5.44 2.23
CA PHE A 31 11.54 6.87 2.01
C PHE A 31 10.95 7.67 3.16
N GLY A 32 11.70 8.68 3.58
CA GLY A 32 11.29 9.65 4.58
C GLY A 32 10.91 10.98 3.93
N LEU A 33 9.85 11.60 4.41
CA LEU A 33 9.49 12.98 4.15
C LEU A 33 10.05 13.86 5.26
N TYR A 34 10.88 14.82 4.90
CA TYR A 34 11.48 15.75 5.85
C TYR A 34 10.97 17.18 5.64
N ASP A 35 10.75 17.85 6.76
CA ASP A 35 10.58 19.31 6.80
C ASP A 35 11.74 19.91 7.58
N GLY A 36 12.64 20.60 6.89
CA GLY A 36 13.98 20.85 7.42
C GLY A 36 14.68 19.53 7.77
N ASN A 37 15.12 19.40 9.01
CA ASN A 37 15.78 18.20 9.54
C ASN A 37 14.79 17.23 10.24
N LYS A 38 13.51 17.55 10.30
CA LYS A 38 12.51 16.75 11.00
C LYS A 38 11.86 15.74 10.04
N LEU A 39 11.91 14.46 10.37
CA LEU A 39 11.14 13.41 9.70
C LEU A 39 9.66 13.56 10.05
N ILE A 40 8.81 13.80 9.06
CA ILE A 40 7.37 14.05 9.22
C ILE A 40 6.48 13.03 8.52
N GLY A 41 7.07 12.06 7.83
CA GLY A 41 6.33 10.98 7.19
C GLY A 41 7.23 9.93 6.59
N VAL A 42 6.70 8.72 6.44
CA VAL A 42 7.40 7.59 5.84
C VAL A 42 6.52 6.85 4.84
N THR A 43 7.13 6.30 3.80
CA THR A 43 6.47 5.35 2.90
C THR A 43 7.39 4.17 2.60
N THR A 44 6.81 2.99 2.46
CA THR A 44 7.57 1.75 2.21
C THR A 44 7.03 0.99 1.01
N TYR A 45 7.95 0.33 0.31
CA TYR A 45 7.68 -0.52 -0.84
C TYR A 45 8.26 -1.90 -0.60
N GLY A 46 7.54 -2.93 -1.01
CA GLY A 46 7.98 -4.32 -0.91
C GLY A 46 7.39 -5.19 -1.99
N ILE A 47 7.76 -6.46 -2.01
CA ILE A 47 7.17 -7.43 -2.93
C ILE A 47 5.74 -7.71 -2.48
N PRO A 48 4.74 -7.66 -3.40
CA PRO A 48 3.38 -8.06 -3.07
C PRO A 48 3.33 -9.48 -2.51
N ALA A 49 2.48 -9.67 -1.53
CA ALA A 49 2.34 -10.94 -0.84
C ALA A 49 1.85 -12.10 -1.74
N SER A 50 1.32 -11.81 -2.92
CA SER A 50 0.74 -12.79 -3.84
C SER A 50 1.51 -12.82 -5.17
N PRO A 51 2.25 -13.90 -5.47
CA PRO A 51 2.88 -14.07 -6.79
C PRO A 51 1.85 -14.06 -7.93
N ALA A 52 0.65 -14.59 -7.69
CA ALA A 52 -0.45 -14.54 -8.67
C ALA A 52 -0.87 -13.10 -9.00
N LEU A 53 -0.83 -12.17 -8.04
CA LEU A 53 -1.06 -10.75 -8.30
C LEU A 53 0.03 -10.20 -9.22
N CYS A 54 1.31 -10.44 -8.91
CA CYS A 54 2.43 -9.93 -9.71
C CYS A 54 2.33 -10.38 -11.18
N MET A 55 2.05 -11.66 -11.41
CA MET A 55 1.83 -12.23 -12.75
C MET A 55 0.51 -11.76 -13.39
N GLY A 56 -0.48 -11.46 -12.56
CA GLY A 56 -1.83 -11.07 -13.00
C GLY A 56 -1.94 -9.62 -13.48
N ILE A 57 -0.97 -8.74 -13.20
CA ILE A 57 -1.06 -7.34 -13.62
C ILE A 57 -0.76 -7.19 -15.12
N CYS A 58 0.43 -7.56 -15.57
CA CYS A 58 0.87 -7.39 -16.95
C CYS A 58 1.44 -8.67 -17.58
N GLY A 59 1.44 -9.79 -16.88
CA GLY A 59 2.03 -11.06 -17.33
C GLY A 59 3.20 -11.51 -16.46
N LYS A 60 3.57 -12.78 -16.60
CA LYS A 60 4.65 -13.42 -15.82
C LYS A 60 6.00 -12.74 -16.05
N GLU A 61 6.27 -12.31 -17.27
CA GLU A 61 7.53 -11.66 -17.67
C GLU A 61 7.79 -10.32 -16.96
N TYR A 62 6.76 -9.70 -16.39
CA TYR A 62 6.87 -8.43 -15.65
C TYR A 62 6.62 -8.58 -14.15
N SER A 63 6.52 -9.81 -13.65
CA SER A 63 6.24 -10.08 -12.23
C SER A 63 7.31 -9.52 -11.30
N ASP A 64 8.56 -9.53 -11.72
CA ASP A 64 9.72 -9.17 -10.90
C ASP A 64 9.91 -7.66 -10.71
N ILE A 65 9.26 -6.86 -11.58
CA ILE A 65 9.27 -5.39 -11.46
C ILE A 65 8.03 -4.84 -10.74
N VAL A 66 7.21 -5.72 -10.16
CA VAL A 66 6.03 -5.31 -9.38
C VAL A 66 6.42 -5.04 -7.94
N LEU A 67 6.17 -3.83 -7.47
CA LEU A 67 6.30 -3.43 -6.07
C LEU A 67 4.95 -3.03 -5.51
N GLU A 68 4.71 -3.34 -4.24
CA GLU A 68 3.57 -2.84 -3.49
C GLU A 68 4.00 -1.62 -2.65
N LEU A 69 3.36 -0.46 -2.86
CA LEU A 69 3.38 0.60 -1.87
C LEU A 69 2.52 0.10 -0.70
N ASN A 70 3.18 -0.46 0.30
CA ASN A 70 2.52 -1.23 1.34
C ASN A 70 2.27 -0.44 2.63
N ARG A 71 2.96 0.68 2.84
CA ARG A 71 2.71 1.60 3.96
C ARG A 71 2.95 3.05 3.56
N LEU A 72 2.10 3.90 4.09
CA LEU A 72 2.20 5.36 4.04
C LEU A 72 1.75 5.88 5.41
N CYS A 73 2.60 6.63 6.09
CA CYS A 73 2.33 7.18 7.39
C CYS A 73 2.87 8.61 7.46
N LEU A 74 2.07 9.53 8.00
CA LEU A 74 2.40 10.94 8.16
C LEU A 74 2.13 11.37 9.60
N LEU A 75 2.90 12.30 10.11
CA LEU A 75 2.74 12.82 11.47
C LEU A 75 1.41 13.57 11.62
N ASN A 76 1.13 14.52 10.73
CA ASN A 76 -0.02 15.43 10.86
C ASN A 76 -1.03 15.35 9.69
N ASN A 77 -0.78 14.59 8.65
CA ASN A 77 -1.63 14.54 7.45
C ASN A 77 -1.99 15.92 6.85
N ASP A 78 -1.04 16.87 6.87
CA ASP A 78 -1.27 18.18 6.28
C ASP A 78 -1.53 18.09 4.77
N LYS A 79 -2.18 19.12 4.25
CA LYS A 79 -2.58 19.17 2.84
C LYS A 79 -1.40 18.86 1.91
N ASN A 80 -1.60 17.96 0.97
CA ASN A 80 -0.66 17.53 -0.08
C ASN A 80 0.59 16.76 0.41
N GLN A 81 0.87 16.62 1.69
CA GLN A 81 2.06 15.88 2.17
C GLN A 81 2.07 14.43 1.69
N SER A 82 0.94 13.73 1.77
CA SER A 82 0.83 12.34 1.34
C SER A 82 1.11 12.16 -0.16
N SER A 83 0.51 12.99 -1.01
CA SER A 83 0.73 12.93 -2.46
C SER A 83 2.14 13.38 -2.85
N PHE A 84 2.71 14.36 -2.13
CA PHE A 84 4.09 14.78 -2.31
C PHE A 84 5.07 13.65 -1.98
N LEU A 85 4.90 12.98 -0.82
CA LEU A 85 5.72 11.85 -0.42
C LEU A 85 5.62 10.71 -1.44
N VAL A 86 4.40 10.29 -1.81
CA VAL A 86 4.19 9.19 -2.77
C VAL A 86 4.78 9.54 -4.14
N SER A 87 4.51 10.71 -4.69
CA SER A 87 4.99 11.03 -6.03
C SER A 87 6.51 11.16 -6.10
N ASN A 88 7.16 11.74 -5.07
CA ASN A 88 8.61 11.90 -5.06
C ASN A 88 9.37 10.62 -4.69
N SER A 89 8.79 9.73 -3.87
CA SER A 89 9.37 8.40 -3.65
C SER A 89 9.30 7.53 -4.91
N ILE A 90 8.17 7.54 -5.65
CA ILE A 90 8.04 6.80 -6.91
C ILE A 90 9.08 7.24 -7.95
N LYS A 91 9.38 8.55 -8.04
CA LYS A 91 10.40 9.04 -8.98
C LYS A 91 11.80 8.45 -8.72
N GLN A 92 12.07 8.00 -7.51
CA GLN A 92 13.34 7.43 -7.07
C GLN A 92 13.37 5.89 -7.16
N LEU A 93 12.26 5.24 -7.52
CA LEU A 93 12.25 3.81 -7.80
C LEU A 93 12.99 3.47 -9.11
N PRO A 94 13.52 2.24 -9.25
CA PRO A 94 14.06 1.75 -10.52
C PRO A 94 13.06 1.89 -11.66
N LYS A 95 13.57 2.02 -12.87
CA LYS A 95 12.74 2.05 -14.09
C LYS A 95 13.10 0.88 -15.01
N PRO A 96 12.10 0.16 -15.53
CA PRO A 96 10.66 0.30 -15.27
C PRO A 96 10.24 -0.34 -13.94
N THR A 97 9.17 0.16 -13.31
CA THR A 97 8.52 -0.46 -12.15
C THR A 97 7.00 -0.36 -12.28
N ILE A 98 6.30 -1.41 -11.88
CA ILE A 98 4.85 -1.45 -11.74
C ILE A 98 4.54 -1.33 -10.24
N VAL A 99 3.88 -0.26 -9.82
CA VAL A 99 3.51 -0.06 -8.41
C VAL A 99 2.05 -0.41 -8.22
N VAL A 100 1.76 -1.33 -7.29
CA VAL A 100 0.39 -1.61 -6.83
C VAL A 100 0.20 -1.08 -5.41
N SER A 101 -0.99 -0.62 -5.09
CA SER A 101 -1.36 -0.24 -3.74
C SER A 101 -2.84 -0.46 -3.48
N TYR A 102 -3.21 -0.44 -2.21
CA TYR A 102 -4.57 -0.73 -1.76
C TYR A 102 -5.07 0.32 -0.78
N ALA A 103 -6.31 0.78 -1.00
CA ALA A 103 -7.05 1.56 -0.02
C ALA A 103 -8.07 0.65 0.67
N ASP A 104 -8.03 0.60 2.00
CA ASP A 104 -8.86 -0.30 2.80
C ASP A 104 -10.26 0.30 3.00
N THR A 105 -11.29 -0.39 2.50
CA THR A 105 -12.67 0.09 2.61
C THR A 105 -13.18 0.09 4.05
N ALA A 106 -12.70 -0.83 4.91
CA ALA A 106 -13.06 -0.84 6.33
C ALA A 106 -12.52 0.38 7.10
N GLN A 107 -11.53 1.08 6.54
CA GLN A 107 -11.03 2.35 7.06
C GLN A 107 -11.68 3.57 6.40
N GLY A 108 -12.72 3.36 5.58
CA GLY A 108 -13.35 4.42 4.80
C GLY A 108 -12.43 5.04 3.73
N HIS A 109 -11.34 4.37 3.39
CA HIS A 109 -10.36 4.90 2.45
C HIS A 109 -10.80 4.64 1.01
N VAL A 110 -10.99 5.71 0.25
CA VAL A 110 -11.23 5.64 -1.20
C VAL A 110 -9.97 5.83 -2.04
N GLY A 111 -8.81 5.99 -1.40
CA GLY A 111 -7.52 6.10 -2.09
C GLY A 111 -7.23 7.47 -2.72
N TYR A 112 -7.65 8.56 -2.11
CA TYR A 112 -7.39 9.92 -2.63
C TYR A 112 -5.93 10.19 -2.95
N VAL A 113 -4.99 9.70 -2.13
CA VAL A 113 -3.55 9.86 -2.40
C VAL A 113 -3.15 9.20 -3.72
N TYR A 114 -3.72 8.05 -4.04
CA TYR A 114 -3.45 7.33 -5.28
C TYR A 114 -4.10 8.03 -6.48
N GLN A 115 -5.31 8.55 -6.31
CA GLN A 115 -5.98 9.37 -7.33
C GLN A 115 -5.16 10.64 -7.62
N ALA A 116 -4.73 11.35 -6.58
CA ALA A 116 -3.92 12.57 -6.69
C ALA A 116 -2.52 12.32 -7.32
N THR A 117 -2.03 11.09 -7.29
CA THR A 117 -0.74 10.68 -7.87
C THR A 117 -0.89 9.87 -9.17
N ASN A 118 -2.06 9.92 -9.81
CA ASN A 118 -2.37 9.33 -11.11
C ASN A 118 -2.25 7.80 -11.18
N PHE A 119 -2.51 7.09 -10.08
CA PHE A 119 -2.71 5.66 -10.14
C PHE A 119 -4.01 5.34 -10.86
N LEU A 120 -4.03 4.25 -11.61
CA LEU A 120 -5.22 3.71 -12.23
C LEU A 120 -6.02 2.91 -11.20
N PHE A 121 -7.30 3.21 -11.04
CA PHE A 121 -8.18 2.37 -10.24
C PHE A 121 -8.58 1.13 -11.05
N THR A 122 -8.36 -0.05 -10.50
CA THR A 122 -8.52 -1.32 -11.22
C THR A 122 -9.51 -2.27 -10.54
N GLY A 123 -10.38 -1.72 -9.71
CA GLY A 123 -11.45 -2.45 -9.05
C GLY A 123 -11.21 -2.71 -7.57
N THR A 124 -12.16 -3.38 -6.95
CA THR A 124 -12.18 -3.67 -5.52
C THR A 124 -12.07 -5.17 -5.31
N THR A 125 -11.21 -5.60 -4.40
CA THR A 125 -11.12 -7.02 -4.01
C THR A 125 -12.36 -7.43 -3.24
N LYS A 126 -12.70 -8.72 -3.27
CA LYS A 126 -13.76 -9.26 -2.43
C LYS A 126 -13.31 -9.34 -0.97
N GLU A 127 -14.23 -9.17 -0.06
CA GLU A 127 -14.06 -9.54 1.34
C GLU A 127 -13.86 -11.05 1.44
N ARG A 128 -13.08 -11.47 2.42
CA ARG A 128 -12.86 -12.90 2.68
C ARG A 128 -12.46 -13.13 4.12
N THR A 129 -12.59 -14.37 4.55
CA THR A 129 -12.08 -14.83 5.83
C THR A 129 -10.88 -15.75 5.59
N ASP A 130 -9.75 -15.42 6.18
CA ASP A 130 -8.53 -16.21 6.15
C ASP A 130 -8.36 -16.94 7.49
N MET A 131 -7.60 -18.04 7.50
CA MET A 131 -7.13 -18.61 8.77
C MET A 131 -6.15 -17.65 9.43
N GLY A 132 -6.23 -17.50 10.73
CA GLY A 132 -5.27 -16.73 11.52
C GLY A 132 -3.96 -17.46 11.74
N GLY A 133 -3.02 -16.78 12.35
CA GLY A 133 -1.75 -17.34 12.83
C GLY A 133 -1.70 -17.30 14.35
N ARG A 134 -0.99 -18.26 14.96
CA ARG A 134 -0.73 -18.28 16.41
C ARG A 134 0.20 -17.14 16.81
N ASP A 135 0.09 -16.70 18.04
CA ASP A 135 1.01 -15.74 18.68
C ASP A 135 1.18 -14.42 17.90
N GLY A 136 0.11 -13.95 17.25
CA GLY A 136 0.16 -12.72 16.45
C GLY A 136 0.95 -12.84 15.15
N LYS A 137 1.49 -14.01 14.81
CA LYS A 137 2.20 -14.26 13.56
C LYS A 137 1.25 -14.30 12.38
N HIS A 138 1.75 -14.00 11.20
CA HIS A 138 0.95 -14.12 9.98
C HIS A 138 0.66 -15.60 9.69
N SER A 139 -0.56 -15.90 9.23
CA SER A 139 -1.02 -17.26 8.90
C SER A 139 -0.15 -18.04 7.91
N ARG A 140 0.76 -17.38 7.18
CA ARG A 140 1.76 -18.03 6.33
C ARG A 140 2.81 -18.81 7.12
N HIS A 141 3.13 -18.33 8.32
CA HIS A 141 4.19 -18.90 9.16
C HIS A 141 3.65 -19.78 10.28
N SER A 142 2.36 -19.63 10.60
CA SER A 142 1.72 -20.38 11.68
C SER A 142 0.22 -20.35 11.46
N LYS A 143 -0.32 -21.39 10.81
CA LYS A 143 -1.78 -21.54 10.61
C LYS A 143 -2.43 -22.09 11.86
N ASP A 144 -3.49 -21.46 12.31
CA ASP A 144 -4.38 -22.00 13.33
C ASP A 144 -5.80 -22.09 12.76
N PRO A 145 -6.35 -23.32 12.59
CA PRO A 145 -7.68 -23.49 12.06
C PRO A 145 -8.79 -22.92 12.95
N SER A 146 -8.53 -22.75 14.25
CA SER A 146 -9.51 -22.18 15.19
C SER A 146 -9.61 -20.66 15.07
N ILE A 147 -8.57 -20.00 14.53
CA ILE A 147 -8.53 -18.54 14.39
C ILE A 147 -9.01 -18.15 12.99
N ARG A 148 -10.05 -17.34 12.92
CA ARG A 148 -10.56 -16.73 11.68
C ARG A 148 -10.29 -15.23 11.66
N VAL A 149 -9.70 -14.74 10.58
CA VAL A 149 -9.40 -13.31 10.40
C VAL A 149 -10.18 -12.80 9.21
N PHE A 150 -11.10 -11.89 9.47
CA PHE A 150 -11.80 -11.18 8.41
C PHE A 150 -10.86 -10.24 7.67
N ARG A 151 -10.93 -10.26 6.34
CA ARG A 151 -10.21 -9.37 5.44
C ARG A 151 -11.19 -8.51 4.67
N SER A 152 -11.18 -7.23 4.97
CA SER A 152 -11.99 -6.24 4.28
C SER A 152 -11.71 -6.18 2.78
N ALA A 153 -12.69 -5.73 2.03
CA ALA A 153 -12.50 -5.33 0.63
C ALA A 153 -11.47 -4.20 0.53
N LYS A 154 -10.75 -4.14 -0.57
CA LYS A 154 -9.72 -3.12 -0.80
C LYS A 154 -9.80 -2.60 -2.23
N HIS A 155 -9.81 -1.30 -2.38
CA HIS A 155 -9.67 -0.64 -3.68
C HIS A 155 -8.23 -0.82 -4.17
N ARG A 156 -8.05 -1.45 -5.35
CA ARG A 156 -6.73 -1.69 -5.94
C ARG A 156 -6.37 -0.58 -6.91
N TYR A 157 -5.17 -0.05 -6.73
CA TYR A 157 -4.60 1.00 -7.53
C TYR A 157 -3.28 0.55 -8.17
N ILE A 158 -3.04 0.88 -9.43
CA ILE A 158 -1.84 0.49 -10.17
C ILE A 158 -1.25 1.72 -10.86
N LEU A 159 0.07 1.89 -10.77
CA LEU A 159 0.81 2.94 -11.45
C LEU A 159 1.99 2.33 -12.21
N PHE A 160 2.21 2.80 -13.42
CA PHE A 160 3.37 2.44 -14.24
C PHE A 160 4.42 3.53 -14.14
N HIS A 161 5.58 3.21 -13.57
CA HIS A 161 6.75 4.08 -13.49
C HIS A 161 7.77 3.66 -14.55
N GLY A 162 8.18 4.60 -15.41
CA GLY A 162 9.10 4.35 -16.50
C GLY A 162 9.01 5.42 -17.59
N SER A 163 9.62 5.14 -18.73
CA SER A 163 9.52 5.97 -19.94
C SER A 163 8.08 6.06 -20.48
N LYS A 164 7.84 7.00 -21.39
CA LYS A 164 6.54 7.07 -22.09
C LYS A 164 6.21 5.75 -22.82
N THR A 165 7.23 5.11 -23.38
CA THR A 165 7.10 3.81 -24.07
C THR A 165 6.72 2.70 -23.09
N ASP A 166 7.38 2.61 -21.92
CA ASP A 166 7.06 1.64 -20.88
C ASP A 166 5.61 1.78 -20.42
N LYS A 167 5.21 3.01 -20.09
CA LYS A 167 3.84 3.30 -19.64
C LYS A 167 2.79 2.90 -20.69
N LYS A 168 3.03 3.19 -21.98
CA LYS A 168 2.15 2.79 -23.07
C LYS A 168 2.09 1.27 -23.21
N LYS A 169 3.23 0.58 -23.12
CA LYS A 169 3.35 -0.88 -23.16
C LYS A 169 2.55 -1.51 -22.02
N PHE A 170 2.82 -1.14 -20.77
CA PHE A 170 2.14 -1.73 -19.62
C PHE A 170 0.65 -1.43 -19.58
N ARG A 171 0.22 -0.26 -20.06
CA ARG A 171 -1.21 0.05 -20.18
C ARG A 171 -1.93 -0.88 -21.17
N LYS A 172 -1.26 -1.31 -22.25
CA LYS A 172 -1.81 -2.30 -23.19
C LYS A 172 -1.83 -3.72 -22.61
N LEU A 173 -0.83 -4.07 -21.81
CA LEU A 173 -0.69 -5.38 -21.18
C LEU A 173 -1.49 -5.55 -19.89
N LEU A 174 -2.03 -4.47 -19.35
CA LEU A 174 -2.81 -4.49 -18.11
C LEU A 174 -4.02 -5.42 -18.26
N LYS A 175 -4.06 -6.47 -17.44
CA LYS A 175 -5.13 -7.48 -17.44
C LYS A 175 -6.35 -7.08 -16.58
N TYR A 176 -6.26 -6.01 -15.82
CA TYR A 176 -7.35 -5.49 -15.01
C TYR A 176 -8.07 -4.34 -15.74
N PRO A 177 -9.39 -4.20 -15.56
CA PRO A 177 -10.11 -3.06 -16.10
C PRO A 177 -9.63 -1.75 -15.46
N ILE A 178 -9.62 -0.67 -16.23
CA ILE A 178 -9.45 0.68 -15.70
C ILE A 178 -10.86 1.23 -15.48
N LEU A 179 -11.15 1.56 -14.23
CA LEU A 179 -12.47 2.01 -13.79
C LEU A 179 -12.44 3.48 -13.34
N PRO A 180 -13.59 4.15 -13.32
CA PRO A 180 -13.72 5.45 -12.69
C PRO A 180 -13.32 5.38 -11.20
N TYR A 181 -12.69 6.44 -10.70
CA TYR A 181 -12.30 6.50 -9.30
C TYR A 181 -13.51 6.40 -8.37
N PRO A 182 -13.40 5.62 -7.28
CA PRO A 182 -14.44 5.61 -6.27
C PRO A 182 -14.56 7.00 -5.63
N LYS A 183 -15.80 7.43 -5.42
CA LYS A 183 -16.11 8.67 -4.72
C LYS A 183 -16.33 8.39 -3.24
N GLY A 184 -15.99 9.34 -2.39
CA GLY A 184 -16.20 9.24 -0.94
C GLY A 184 -15.71 10.49 -0.25
N ASN A 185 -15.82 10.55 1.06
CA ASN A 185 -15.30 11.66 1.85
C ASN A 185 -13.80 11.49 2.11
N THR A 186 -13.07 12.60 2.20
CA THR A 186 -11.69 12.60 2.68
C THR A 186 -11.70 12.38 4.19
N ASN A 187 -11.49 11.16 4.63
CA ASN A 187 -11.22 10.90 6.03
C ASN A 187 -9.74 11.19 6.29
N ARG A 188 -9.46 12.23 7.06
CA ARG A 188 -8.14 12.41 7.64
C ARG A 188 -7.99 11.34 8.71
N TYR A 189 -6.95 10.53 8.58
CA TYR A 189 -6.63 9.54 9.59
C TYR A 189 -6.17 10.28 10.86
N ASP A 190 -6.91 10.09 11.95
CA ASP A 190 -6.48 10.52 13.26
C ASP A 190 -5.64 9.40 13.89
N VAL A 191 -4.45 9.76 14.42
CA VAL A 191 -3.55 8.82 15.11
C VAL A 191 -4.26 8.15 16.31
N ILE A 192 -5.26 8.81 16.88
CA ILE A 192 -6.09 8.31 18.00
C ILE A 192 -7.18 7.35 17.50
N HIS A 193 -7.43 7.30 16.18
CA HIS A 193 -8.44 6.40 15.63
C HIS A 193 -8.07 4.95 15.91
N LYS A 194 -8.82 4.32 16.80
CA LYS A 194 -8.71 2.86 16.99
C LYS A 194 -9.17 2.19 15.71
N PRO A 195 -8.31 1.43 15.00
CA PRO A 195 -8.73 0.71 13.82
C PRO A 195 -9.93 -0.15 14.18
N SER A 196 -10.92 -0.22 13.28
CA SER A 196 -11.93 -1.27 13.36
C SER A 196 -11.17 -2.59 13.37
N THR A 197 -11.15 -3.22 14.52
CA THR A 197 -10.36 -4.40 14.82
C THR A 197 -10.71 -5.48 13.82
N GLN A 198 -9.72 -6.18 13.30
CA GLN A 198 -9.95 -7.48 12.69
C GLN A 198 -10.67 -8.31 13.74
N ILE A 199 -11.97 -8.54 13.55
CA ILE A 199 -12.77 -9.33 14.49
C ILE A 199 -12.20 -10.74 14.43
N ILE A 200 -11.57 -11.17 15.51
CA ILE A 200 -11.26 -12.57 15.73
C ILE A 200 -12.58 -13.18 16.17
N MET A 201 -13.23 -13.93 15.31
CA MET A 201 -14.39 -14.73 15.72
C MET A 201 -13.87 -16.08 16.17
N ASP A 202 -13.95 -16.34 17.47
CA ASP A 202 -13.87 -17.68 18.01
C ASP A 202 -15.19 -18.41 17.66
N PHE A 203 -15.08 -19.56 17.02
CA PHE A 203 -16.18 -20.48 16.75
C PHE A 203 -16.04 -21.68 17.67
#